data_68e4eceb7f751c5d58179e87ab312321
#
_entry.id   68e4eceb7f751c5d58179e87ab312321
#
_cell.length_a   1.000
_cell.length_b   1.000
_cell.length_c   1.000
_cell.angle_alpha   90.00
_cell.angle_beta   90.00
_cell.angle_gamma   90.00
#
_symmetry.space_group_name_H-M   'P 1'
#
loop_
_entity.id
_entity.type
_entity.pdbx_description
1 polymer ?
#
loop_
_entity_poly.entity_id
_entity_poly.type
_entity_poly.pdbx_seq_one_letter_code
_entity_poly.pdbx_strand_id
1 'polypeptide(L)'
;MSPPMEANMKEKISLWVNSFGQKTVKDVRTDVRYITIDVISRHLWGEAAEYSTLKSEEDKQRIDEVINLKNVYLPSWLIHFPCFSWFVEKNLGFLGVNPMHTVREHAQMAYRKFKAAGGKSESTTTVGGKLFTQHVSNGGNMTDDQIAAELGDLFLAGLDTTADTMTCMFWTISKPEYLHIQEKLRKEVQGLQFTNDLPSVGDADKLPYLDAVLKETLRMFPINAGSQPRVAPAGRPTKIYGLEIPPGTVCEMQAYSVNRDADIFEDPDSFNPERWMIPRDSLKFKETNRNIWSFSSGQRMCIGQQ
;
A
#
# COMPACT_ATOMS: atom_id res chain seq x y z
N MET A 1 15.68 2.87 4.83
CA MET A 1 15.70 1.65 3.96
C MET A 1 17.04 0.96 4.08
N SER A 2 17.09 -0.38 4.10
CA SER A 2 18.37 -1.11 4.12
C SER A 2 19.01 -1.12 2.73
N PRO A 3 20.38 -1.13 2.62
CA PRO A 3 21.04 -1.14 1.32
C PRO A 3 20.63 -2.28 0.38
N PRO A 4 20.43 -3.53 0.83
CA PRO A 4 19.95 -4.60 -0.04
C PRO A 4 18.55 -4.36 -0.59
N MET A 5 17.67 -3.74 0.19
CA MET A 5 16.32 -3.42 -0.25
C MET A 5 16.33 -2.30 -1.30
N GLU A 6 17.16 -1.27 -1.11
CA GLU A 6 17.33 -0.20 -2.11
C GLU A 6 17.87 -0.76 -3.43
N ALA A 7 18.86 -1.65 -3.38
CA ALA A 7 19.42 -2.28 -4.57
C ALA A 7 18.36 -3.10 -5.33
N ASN A 8 17.56 -3.90 -4.62
CA ASN A 8 16.46 -4.66 -5.23
C ASN A 8 15.43 -3.74 -5.88
N MET A 9 15.00 -2.71 -5.18
CA MET A 9 14.01 -1.76 -5.73
C MET A 9 14.54 -1.07 -6.99
N LYS A 10 15.81 -0.64 -7.00
CA LYS A 10 16.47 -0.07 -8.19
C LYS A 10 16.52 -1.06 -9.35
N GLU A 11 16.85 -2.32 -9.11
CA GLU A 11 16.82 -3.36 -10.14
C GLU A 11 15.44 -3.47 -10.79
N LYS A 12 14.38 -3.60 -9.98
CA LYS A 12 13.00 -3.75 -10.48
C LYS A 12 12.55 -2.50 -11.25
N ILE A 13 12.86 -1.31 -10.75
CA ILE A 13 12.55 -0.04 -11.46
C ILE A 13 13.31 0.03 -12.79
N SER A 14 14.60 -0.31 -12.83
CA SER A 14 15.37 -0.32 -14.07
C SER A 14 14.78 -1.28 -15.11
N LEU A 15 14.39 -2.49 -14.71
CA LEU A 15 13.71 -3.44 -15.57
C LEU A 15 12.42 -2.87 -16.17
N TRP A 16 11.64 -2.20 -15.35
CA TRP A 16 10.40 -1.57 -15.78
C TRP A 16 10.65 -0.42 -16.77
N VAL A 17 11.54 0.51 -16.41
CA VAL A 17 11.90 1.65 -17.27
C VAL A 17 12.41 1.18 -18.63
N ASN A 18 13.31 0.20 -18.64
CA ASN A 18 13.87 -0.36 -19.88
C ASN A 18 12.81 -1.05 -20.74
N SER A 19 11.72 -1.51 -20.16
CA SER A 19 10.61 -2.12 -20.89
C SER A 19 9.79 -1.12 -21.71
N PHE A 20 9.84 0.19 -21.39
CA PHE A 20 9.12 1.23 -22.16
C PHE A 20 9.63 1.42 -23.59
N GLY A 21 10.91 1.17 -23.84
CA GLY A 21 11.49 1.25 -25.20
C GLY A 21 11.02 0.16 -26.16
N GLN A 22 10.34 -0.87 -25.69
CA GLN A 22 9.97 -2.05 -26.48
C GLN A 22 8.49 -2.05 -26.95
N LYS A 23 7.63 -1.21 -26.39
CA LYS A 23 6.20 -1.16 -26.69
C LYS A 23 5.72 0.28 -26.89
N THR A 24 4.86 0.50 -27.88
CA THR A 24 4.26 1.81 -28.20
C THR A 24 3.15 2.21 -27.25
N VAL A 25 2.47 1.24 -26.64
CA VAL A 25 1.38 1.46 -25.66
C VAL A 25 1.55 0.49 -24.51
N LYS A 26 1.40 0.97 -23.27
CA LYS A 26 1.46 0.18 -22.06
C LYS A 26 0.28 0.45 -21.15
N ASP A 27 -0.20 -0.59 -20.50
CA ASP A 27 -1.08 -0.45 -19.36
C ASP A 27 -0.22 -0.17 -18.11
N VAL A 28 -0.07 1.13 -17.81
CA VAL A 28 0.73 1.59 -16.66
C VAL A 28 0.20 1.02 -15.34
N ARG A 29 -1.10 0.84 -15.20
CA ARG A 29 -1.70 0.29 -13.97
C ARG A 29 -1.22 -1.14 -13.71
N THR A 30 -1.27 -1.98 -14.72
CA THR A 30 -0.83 -3.38 -14.63
C THR A 30 0.69 -3.45 -14.39
N ASP A 31 1.46 -2.66 -15.14
CA ASP A 31 2.92 -2.64 -15.00
C ASP A 31 3.36 -2.17 -13.59
N VAL A 32 2.73 -1.13 -13.04
CA VAL A 32 3.02 -0.63 -11.68
C VAL A 32 2.65 -1.67 -10.61
N ARG A 33 1.58 -2.42 -10.80
CA ARG A 33 1.24 -3.54 -9.91
C ARG A 33 2.33 -4.60 -9.90
N TYR A 34 2.83 -5.00 -11.05
CA TYR A 34 3.91 -5.99 -11.13
C TYR A 34 5.18 -5.52 -10.41
N ILE A 35 5.56 -4.25 -10.54
CA ILE A 35 6.70 -3.71 -9.78
C ILE A 35 6.45 -3.80 -8.29
N THR A 36 5.30 -3.33 -7.82
CA THR A 36 4.99 -3.32 -6.38
C THR A 36 4.97 -4.73 -5.82
N ILE A 37 4.48 -5.72 -6.58
CA ILE A 37 4.50 -7.14 -6.21
C ILE A 37 5.91 -7.65 -6.08
N ASP A 38 6.76 -7.41 -7.07
CA ASP A 38 8.14 -7.87 -7.07
C ASP A 38 8.93 -7.26 -5.91
N VAL A 39 8.71 -5.98 -5.62
CA VAL A 39 9.37 -5.29 -4.49
C VAL A 39 8.86 -5.79 -3.14
N ILE A 40 7.54 -5.85 -2.94
CA ILE A 40 6.97 -6.25 -1.64
C ILE A 40 7.25 -7.72 -1.34
N SER A 41 7.16 -8.61 -2.32
CA SER A 41 7.43 -10.03 -2.12
C SER A 41 8.88 -10.28 -1.68
N ARG A 42 9.84 -9.59 -2.28
CA ARG A 42 11.25 -9.62 -1.87
C ARG A 42 11.43 -9.13 -0.44
N HIS A 43 10.74 -8.03 -0.07
CA HIS A 43 10.80 -7.49 1.28
C HIS A 43 10.23 -8.44 2.33
N LEU A 44 9.16 -9.14 2.00
CA LEU A 44 8.49 -10.05 2.92
C LEU A 44 9.20 -11.40 3.04
N TRP A 45 9.55 -12.03 1.92
CA TRP A 45 10.02 -13.42 1.88
C TRP A 45 11.47 -13.61 1.45
N GLY A 46 12.14 -12.55 0.94
CA GLY A 46 13.51 -12.64 0.43
C GLY A 46 13.59 -13.30 -0.94
N GLU A 47 14.82 -13.50 -1.43
CA GLU A 47 15.11 -13.98 -2.79
C GLU A 47 14.49 -15.34 -3.11
N ALA A 48 14.52 -16.24 -2.14
CA ALA A 48 14.06 -17.61 -2.34
C ALA A 48 12.56 -17.73 -2.66
N ALA A 49 11.76 -16.74 -2.28
CA ALA A 49 10.31 -16.78 -2.43
C ALA A 49 9.71 -15.50 -3.02
N GLU A 50 10.55 -14.61 -3.57
CA GLU A 50 10.06 -13.41 -4.29
C GLU A 50 9.30 -13.80 -5.56
N TYR A 51 8.40 -12.95 -5.97
CA TYR A 51 7.83 -12.96 -7.30
C TYR A 51 8.72 -12.16 -8.25
N SER A 52 8.80 -12.62 -9.50
CA SER A 52 9.54 -11.96 -10.58
C SER A 52 8.62 -11.70 -11.77
N THR A 53 7.47 -11.05 -11.52
CA THR A 53 6.42 -10.81 -12.51
C THR A 53 6.91 -10.02 -13.72
N LEU A 54 7.93 -9.16 -13.56
CA LEU A 54 8.54 -8.44 -14.66
C LEU A 54 9.35 -9.34 -15.61
N LYS A 55 9.75 -10.55 -15.17
CA LYS A 55 10.57 -11.49 -15.93
C LYS A 55 9.88 -12.83 -16.23
N SER A 56 8.93 -13.25 -15.38
CA SER A 56 8.31 -14.58 -15.40
C SER A 56 6.83 -14.50 -15.76
N GLU A 57 6.46 -15.12 -16.86
CA GLU A 57 5.06 -15.22 -17.27
C GLU A 57 4.26 -16.14 -16.33
N GLU A 58 4.92 -17.16 -15.73
CA GLU A 58 4.29 -18.01 -14.73
C GLU A 58 3.90 -17.24 -13.46
N ASP A 59 4.82 -16.37 -12.99
CA ASP A 59 4.52 -15.52 -11.82
C ASP A 59 3.43 -14.49 -12.12
N LYS A 60 3.37 -13.95 -13.35
CA LYS A 60 2.26 -13.09 -13.76
C LYS A 60 0.93 -13.82 -13.69
N GLN A 61 0.83 -15.00 -14.29
CA GLN A 61 -0.41 -15.78 -14.29
C GLN A 61 -0.89 -16.07 -12.87
N ARG A 62 0.01 -16.48 -11.98
CA ARG A 62 -0.30 -16.73 -10.56
C ARG A 62 -0.81 -15.48 -9.86
N ILE A 63 -0.19 -14.34 -10.11
CA ILE A 63 -0.62 -13.08 -9.50
C ILE A 63 -1.94 -12.58 -10.10
N ASP A 64 -2.15 -12.73 -11.39
CA ASP A 64 -3.39 -12.37 -12.03
C ASP A 64 -4.58 -13.18 -11.49
N GLU A 65 -4.37 -14.44 -11.13
CA GLU A 65 -5.36 -15.24 -10.40
C GLU A 65 -5.73 -14.59 -9.06
N VAL A 66 -4.75 -14.16 -8.27
CA VAL A 66 -4.98 -13.46 -6.98
C VAL A 66 -5.71 -12.15 -7.19
N ILE A 67 -5.30 -11.35 -8.18
CA ILE A 67 -5.89 -10.04 -8.48
C ILE A 67 -7.33 -10.20 -8.98
N ASN A 68 -7.59 -11.15 -9.87
CA ASN A 68 -8.92 -11.37 -10.45
C ASN A 68 -9.92 -11.88 -9.40
N LEU A 69 -9.47 -12.70 -8.46
CA LEU A 69 -10.30 -13.19 -7.35
C LEU A 69 -10.62 -12.08 -6.33
N LYS A 70 -9.74 -11.11 -6.14
CA LYS A 70 -10.01 -9.92 -5.34
C LYS A 70 -11.18 -9.08 -5.89
N ASN A 71 -11.41 -9.11 -7.18
CA ASN A 71 -12.52 -8.37 -7.81
C ASN A 71 -13.88 -9.00 -7.54
N VAL A 72 -13.94 -10.18 -6.89
CA VAL A 72 -15.17 -10.76 -6.34
C VAL A 72 -15.44 -10.10 -4.97
N TYR A 73 -15.78 -8.82 -4.99
CA TYR A 73 -16.19 -8.12 -3.77
C TYR A 73 -17.54 -8.64 -3.30
N LEU A 74 -17.56 -9.27 -2.11
CA LEU A 74 -18.79 -9.33 -1.35
C LEU A 74 -19.21 -7.88 -1.04
N PRO A 75 -20.46 -7.50 -1.35
CA PRO A 75 -20.91 -6.14 -1.07
C PRO A 75 -20.63 -5.76 0.38
N SER A 76 -20.06 -4.60 0.62
CA SER A 76 -19.65 -4.14 1.95
C SER A 76 -20.80 -4.12 2.97
N TRP A 77 -22.05 -4.00 2.53
CA TRP A 77 -23.23 -4.10 3.40
C TRP A 77 -23.43 -5.48 4.04
N LEU A 78 -22.81 -6.55 3.48
CA LEU A 78 -22.89 -7.89 4.07
C LEU A 78 -22.23 -8.00 5.45
N ILE A 79 -21.26 -7.12 5.76
CA ILE A 79 -20.65 -7.05 7.10
C ILE A 79 -21.70 -6.76 8.20
N HIS A 80 -22.78 -6.06 7.86
CA HIS A 80 -23.86 -5.75 8.79
C HIS A 80 -24.81 -6.93 9.03
N PHE A 81 -24.67 -8.02 8.28
CA PHE A 81 -25.47 -9.24 8.38
C PHE A 81 -24.57 -10.47 8.56
N PRO A 82 -23.94 -10.66 9.73
CA PRO A 82 -22.91 -11.70 9.91
C PRO A 82 -23.40 -13.12 9.65
N CYS A 83 -24.65 -13.44 9.96
CA CYS A 83 -25.22 -14.76 9.66
C CYS A 83 -25.38 -15.00 8.15
N PHE A 84 -25.73 -13.96 7.40
CA PHE A 84 -25.88 -14.05 5.96
C PHE A 84 -24.50 -14.01 5.27
N SER A 85 -23.57 -13.22 5.76
CA SER A 85 -22.17 -13.24 5.34
C SER A 85 -21.57 -14.64 5.48
N TRP A 86 -21.71 -15.26 6.65
CA TRP A 86 -21.27 -16.63 6.89
C TRP A 86 -21.91 -17.64 5.93
N PHE A 87 -23.20 -17.51 5.67
CA PHE A 87 -23.93 -18.38 4.72
C PHE A 87 -23.39 -18.21 3.29
N VAL A 88 -23.18 -16.97 2.85
CA VAL A 88 -22.63 -16.66 1.52
C VAL A 88 -21.19 -17.18 1.39
N GLU A 89 -20.32 -16.95 2.38
CA GLU A 89 -18.95 -17.46 2.39
C GLU A 89 -18.90 -18.98 2.32
N LYS A 90 -19.76 -19.65 3.08
CA LYS A 90 -19.84 -21.12 3.09
C LYS A 90 -20.33 -21.69 1.76
N ASN A 91 -21.23 -20.99 1.06
CA ASN A 91 -21.82 -21.47 -0.19
C ASN A 91 -21.06 -20.98 -1.44
N LEU A 92 -20.29 -19.87 -1.37
CA LEU A 92 -19.38 -19.49 -2.45
C LEU A 92 -18.28 -20.54 -2.66
N GLY A 93 -17.86 -21.24 -1.61
CA GLY A 93 -16.96 -22.39 -1.72
C GLY A 93 -17.53 -23.52 -2.60
N PHE A 94 -18.88 -23.70 -2.63
CA PHE A 94 -19.54 -24.66 -3.51
C PHE A 94 -19.47 -24.24 -5.00
N LEU A 95 -19.39 -22.93 -5.27
CA LEU A 95 -19.23 -22.37 -6.62
C LEU A 95 -17.76 -22.35 -7.09
N GLY A 96 -16.83 -22.90 -6.30
CA GLY A 96 -15.40 -22.93 -6.60
C GLY A 96 -14.70 -21.58 -6.45
N VAL A 97 -15.39 -20.56 -5.91
CA VAL A 97 -14.86 -19.20 -5.76
C VAL A 97 -14.66 -18.91 -4.28
N ASN A 98 -13.45 -19.12 -3.78
CA ASN A 98 -13.06 -18.66 -2.44
C ASN A 98 -11.83 -17.74 -2.55
N PRO A 99 -12.02 -16.43 -2.69
CA PRO A 99 -10.91 -15.48 -2.86
C PRO A 99 -9.88 -15.57 -1.72
N MET A 100 -10.35 -15.73 -0.49
CA MET A 100 -9.46 -15.81 0.68
C MET A 100 -8.67 -17.12 0.71
N HIS A 101 -9.21 -18.21 0.15
CA HIS A 101 -8.50 -19.48 0.06
C HIS A 101 -7.28 -19.37 -0.87
N THR A 102 -7.45 -18.77 -2.04
CA THR A 102 -6.35 -18.58 -3.00
C THR A 102 -5.25 -17.69 -2.43
N VAL A 103 -5.59 -16.57 -1.81
CA VAL A 103 -4.61 -15.70 -1.15
C VAL A 103 -3.86 -16.45 -0.05
N ARG A 104 -4.58 -17.22 0.77
CA ARG A 104 -3.98 -18.04 1.82
C ARG A 104 -3.03 -19.10 1.26
N GLU A 105 -3.40 -19.76 0.18
CA GLU A 105 -2.55 -20.76 -0.48
C GLU A 105 -1.26 -20.12 -1.03
N HIS A 106 -1.36 -18.95 -1.66
CA HIS A 106 -0.19 -18.20 -2.14
C HIS A 106 0.73 -17.81 -0.98
N ALA A 107 0.19 -17.28 0.10
CA ALA A 107 0.98 -16.90 1.28
C ALA A 107 1.66 -18.12 1.93
N GLN A 108 0.94 -19.24 2.06
CA GLN A 108 1.50 -20.48 2.59
C GLN A 108 2.58 -21.07 1.67
N MET A 109 2.37 -21.02 0.35
CA MET A 109 3.36 -21.48 -0.62
C MET A 109 4.64 -20.65 -0.56
N ALA A 110 4.53 -19.32 -0.55
CA ALA A 110 5.66 -18.41 -0.44
C ALA A 110 6.40 -18.63 0.89
N TYR A 111 5.68 -18.78 2.00
CA TYR A 111 6.28 -19.05 3.30
C TYR A 111 6.98 -20.41 3.36
N ARG A 112 6.42 -21.47 2.74
CA ARG A 112 7.07 -22.79 2.64
C ARG A 112 8.36 -22.71 1.84
N LYS A 113 8.39 -21.99 0.70
CA LYS A 113 9.62 -21.77 -0.07
C LYS A 113 10.68 -21.04 0.75
N PHE A 114 10.29 -19.94 1.42
CA PHE A 114 11.15 -19.19 2.34
C PHE A 114 11.74 -20.10 3.43
N LYS A 115 10.91 -20.93 4.08
CA LYS A 115 11.33 -21.84 5.14
C LYS A 115 12.27 -22.94 4.62
N ALA A 116 11.98 -23.51 3.45
CA ALA A 116 12.79 -24.54 2.80
C ALA A 116 14.19 -24.01 2.39
N ALA A 117 14.30 -22.74 2.04
CA ALA A 117 15.57 -22.07 1.78
C ALA A 117 16.38 -21.77 3.06
N GLY A 118 15.93 -22.28 4.19
CA GLY A 118 16.62 -22.17 5.48
C GLY A 118 16.09 -21.08 6.41
N GLY A 119 15.10 -20.28 5.99
CA GLY A 119 14.49 -19.22 6.78
C GLY A 119 15.45 -18.13 7.28
N LYS A 120 16.74 -18.36 7.11
CA LYS A 120 17.85 -17.55 7.65
C LYS A 120 18.65 -16.79 6.61
N SER A 121 18.57 -17.12 5.32
CA SER A 121 19.50 -16.59 4.32
C SER A 121 19.48 -15.06 4.19
N GLU A 122 18.37 -14.42 4.57
CA GLU A 122 18.23 -12.96 4.64
C GLU A 122 17.49 -12.54 5.94
N SER A 123 17.65 -13.30 7.00
CA SER A 123 16.86 -13.27 8.23
C SER A 123 16.84 -11.93 8.97
N THR A 124 17.83 -11.09 8.75
CA THR A 124 17.91 -9.78 9.42
C THR A 124 17.25 -8.66 8.63
N THR A 125 16.95 -8.87 7.34
CA THR A 125 16.50 -7.83 6.41
C THR A 125 15.04 -7.98 6.00
N THR A 126 14.50 -9.20 5.96
CA THR A 126 13.12 -9.46 5.57
C THR A 126 12.16 -9.52 6.76
N VAL A 127 10.88 -9.20 6.54
CA VAL A 127 9.84 -9.30 7.57
C VAL A 127 9.65 -10.75 7.98
N GLY A 128 9.58 -11.68 7.00
CA GLY A 128 9.46 -13.12 7.26
C GLY A 128 10.62 -13.66 8.08
N GLY A 129 11.85 -13.22 7.79
CA GLY A 129 13.04 -13.62 8.56
C GLY A 129 12.98 -13.15 10.01
N LYS A 130 12.53 -11.93 10.26
CA LYS A 130 12.36 -11.41 11.64
C LYS A 130 11.29 -12.19 12.39
N LEU A 131 10.12 -12.42 11.79
CA LEU A 131 9.04 -13.20 12.41
C LEU A 131 9.46 -14.64 12.65
N PHE A 132 10.09 -15.29 11.68
CA PHE A 132 10.61 -16.65 11.82
C PHE A 132 11.62 -16.76 12.96
N THR A 133 12.59 -15.85 13.02
CA THR A 133 13.60 -15.85 14.08
C THR A 133 12.97 -15.64 15.45
N GLN A 134 12.05 -14.68 15.57
CA GLN A 134 11.43 -14.35 16.85
C GLN A 134 10.52 -15.47 17.37
N HIS A 135 9.74 -16.10 16.49
CA HIS A 135 8.68 -17.00 16.91
C HIS A 135 9.02 -18.49 16.74
N VAL A 136 9.80 -18.85 15.74
CA VAL A 136 10.18 -20.25 15.50
C VAL A 136 11.52 -20.59 16.16
N SER A 137 12.54 -19.74 15.96
CA SER A 137 13.88 -20.02 16.48
C SER A 137 14.05 -19.67 17.96
N ASN A 138 13.42 -18.61 18.44
CA ASN A 138 13.56 -18.08 19.80
C ASN A 138 12.39 -18.45 20.73
N GLY A 139 11.50 -19.38 20.29
CA GLY A 139 10.42 -19.90 21.15
C GLY A 139 9.28 -18.90 21.39
N GLY A 140 8.99 -18.02 20.43
CA GLY A 140 7.82 -17.16 20.47
C GLY A 140 6.51 -17.96 20.30
N ASN A 141 5.38 -17.27 20.28
CA ASN A 141 4.05 -17.85 20.38
C ASN A 141 3.26 -17.93 19.06
N MET A 142 3.85 -17.55 17.92
CA MET A 142 3.20 -17.70 16.61
C MET A 142 3.54 -19.04 15.96
N THR A 143 2.54 -19.67 15.41
CA THR A 143 2.71 -20.86 14.56
C THR A 143 3.13 -20.48 13.13
N ASP A 144 3.64 -21.44 12.37
CA ASP A 144 3.96 -21.25 10.94
C ASP A 144 2.78 -20.72 10.14
N ASP A 145 1.57 -21.23 10.39
CA ASP A 145 0.34 -20.78 9.72
C ASP A 145 -0.02 -19.33 10.06
N GLN A 146 0.21 -18.91 11.30
CA GLN A 146 -0.01 -17.53 11.72
C GLN A 146 1.01 -16.59 11.08
N ILE A 147 2.27 -16.98 11.00
CA ILE A 147 3.30 -16.20 10.31
C ILE A 147 2.98 -16.09 8.81
N ALA A 148 2.59 -17.21 8.17
CA ALA A 148 2.19 -17.20 6.77
C ALA A 148 0.98 -16.30 6.50
N ALA A 149 -0.02 -16.30 7.39
CA ALA A 149 -1.20 -15.45 7.29
C ALA A 149 -0.82 -13.97 7.44
N GLU A 150 -0.01 -13.61 8.43
CA GLU A 150 0.47 -12.23 8.63
C GLU A 150 1.24 -11.70 7.43
N LEU A 151 2.15 -12.52 6.87
CA LEU A 151 2.89 -12.15 5.67
C LEU A 151 1.97 -12.02 4.43
N GLY A 152 0.92 -12.84 4.35
CA GLY A 152 -0.10 -12.75 3.31
C GLY A 152 -0.90 -11.45 3.39
N ASP A 153 -1.30 -11.04 4.59
CA ASP A 153 -2.01 -9.77 4.81
C ASP A 153 -1.13 -8.58 4.45
N LEU A 154 0.14 -8.59 4.85
CA LEU A 154 1.12 -7.56 4.49
C LEU A 154 1.36 -7.50 2.97
N PHE A 155 1.41 -8.66 2.31
CA PHE A 155 1.55 -8.75 0.86
C PHE A 155 0.37 -8.10 0.14
N LEU A 156 -0.85 -8.46 0.53
CA LEU A 156 -2.06 -7.86 -0.03
C LEU A 156 -2.15 -6.35 0.20
N ALA A 157 -1.81 -5.91 1.42
CA ALA A 157 -1.83 -4.50 1.76
C ALA A 157 -0.83 -3.69 0.92
N GLY A 158 0.37 -4.21 0.69
CA GLY A 158 1.42 -3.53 -0.07
C GLY A 158 1.22 -3.58 -1.59
N LEU A 159 0.53 -4.61 -2.10
CA LEU A 159 0.34 -4.85 -3.51
C LEU A 159 -0.49 -3.73 -4.19
N ASP A 160 -1.74 -3.55 -3.74
CA ASP A 160 -2.68 -2.67 -4.43
C ASP A 160 -2.54 -1.20 -4.02
N THR A 161 -2.37 -0.93 -2.72
CA THR A 161 -2.44 0.45 -2.22
C THR A 161 -1.35 1.32 -2.82
N THR A 162 -0.13 0.82 -2.89
CA THR A 162 1.00 1.52 -3.50
C THR A 162 0.82 1.65 -5.02
N ALA A 163 0.42 0.56 -5.68
CA ALA A 163 0.21 0.54 -7.13
C ALA A 163 -0.90 1.48 -7.58
N ASP A 164 -2.03 1.48 -6.89
CA ASP A 164 -3.16 2.34 -7.23
C ASP A 164 -2.84 3.83 -6.94
N THR A 165 -2.09 4.14 -5.86
CA THR A 165 -1.61 5.51 -5.59
C THR A 165 -0.69 5.99 -6.71
N MET A 166 0.30 5.19 -7.12
CA MET A 166 1.20 5.55 -8.24
C MET A 166 0.43 5.69 -9.54
N THR A 167 -0.54 4.82 -9.81
CA THR A 167 -1.40 4.90 -10.99
C THR A 167 -2.20 6.19 -11.02
N CYS A 168 -2.82 6.57 -9.90
CA CYS A 168 -3.55 7.84 -9.77
C CYS A 168 -2.63 9.04 -9.99
N MET A 169 -1.41 8.99 -9.45
CA MET A 169 -0.41 10.04 -9.66
C MET A 169 -0.05 10.17 -11.15
N PHE A 170 0.35 9.09 -11.80
CA PHE A 170 0.74 9.10 -13.21
C PHE A 170 -0.42 9.54 -14.11
N TRP A 171 -1.61 9.02 -13.85
CA TRP A 171 -2.82 9.42 -14.59
C TRP A 171 -3.10 10.91 -14.43
N THR A 172 -2.99 11.46 -13.22
CA THR A 172 -3.27 12.87 -12.98
C THR A 172 -2.27 13.77 -13.67
N ILE A 173 -0.96 13.55 -13.46
CA ILE A 173 0.07 14.42 -14.05
C ILE A 173 0.21 14.26 -15.57
N SER A 174 -0.41 13.23 -16.17
CA SER A 174 -0.44 13.03 -17.62
C SER A 174 -1.52 13.85 -18.32
N LYS A 175 -2.48 14.42 -17.58
CA LYS A 175 -3.55 15.22 -18.18
C LYS A 175 -3.02 16.55 -18.70
N PRO A 176 -3.60 17.07 -19.81
CA PRO A 176 -3.17 18.34 -20.40
C PRO A 176 -3.12 19.50 -19.41
N GLU A 177 -4.11 19.60 -18.52
CA GLU A 177 -4.20 20.65 -17.51
C GLU A 177 -3.08 20.62 -16.46
N TYR A 178 -2.42 19.45 -16.27
CA TYR A 178 -1.37 19.24 -15.26
C TYR A 178 0.03 19.03 -15.84
N LEU A 179 0.25 19.25 -17.14
CA LEU A 179 1.57 19.15 -17.76
C LEU A 179 2.62 20.08 -17.11
N HIS A 180 2.18 21.22 -16.59
CA HIS A 180 3.05 22.13 -15.85
C HIS A 180 3.61 21.51 -14.56
N ILE A 181 2.87 20.63 -13.89
CA ILE A 181 3.30 19.88 -12.71
C ILE A 181 4.35 18.84 -13.14
N GLN A 182 4.09 18.11 -14.23
CA GLN A 182 5.03 17.13 -14.77
C GLN A 182 6.37 17.81 -15.14
N GLU A 183 6.33 18.98 -15.77
CA GLU A 183 7.53 19.72 -16.16
C GLU A 183 8.31 20.22 -14.93
N LYS A 184 7.62 20.67 -13.90
CA LYS A 184 8.26 21.09 -12.64
C LYS A 184 8.93 19.92 -11.92
N LEU A 185 8.25 18.74 -11.85
CA LEU A 185 8.85 17.50 -11.35
C LEU A 185 10.08 17.10 -12.14
N ARG A 186 10.01 17.15 -13.47
CA ARG A 186 11.15 16.84 -14.35
C ARG A 186 12.37 17.72 -14.04
N LYS A 187 12.18 19.02 -13.90
CA LYS A 187 13.25 19.95 -13.56
C LYS A 187 13.85 19.64 -12.19
N GLU A 188 13.04 19.31 -11.19
CA GLU A 188 13.53 18.96 -9.87
C GLU A 188 14.37 17.68 -9.91
N VAL A 189 13.88 16.62 -10.57
CA VAL A 189 14.58 15.34 -10.70
C VAL A 189 15.87 15.47 -11.51
N GLN A 190 15.91 16.30 -12.55
CA GLN A 190 17.13 16.54 -13.34
C GLN A 190 18.28 17.12 -12.52
N GLY A 191 18.00 17.73 -11.37
CA GLY A 191 19.01 18.20 -10.42
C GLY A 191 19.71 17.11 -9.61
N LEU A 192 19.19 15.86 -9.66
CA LEU A 192 19.78 14.74 -8.92
C LEU A 192 20.99 14.16 -9.62
N GLN A 193 21.87 13.55 -8.82
CA GLN A 193 22.93 12.69 -9.35
C GLN A 193 22.40 11.28 -9.56
N PHE A 194 22.64 10.75 -10.75
CA PHE A 194 22.22 9.40 -11.14
C PHE A 194 23.40 8.44 -11.03
N THR A 195 23.15 7.31 -10.41
CA THR A 195 24.08 6.17 -10.40
C THR A 195 23.37 4.98 -11.06
N ASN A 196 23.91 4.48 -12.17
CA ASN A 196 23.27 3.45 -12.99
C ASN A 196 21.83 3.83 -13.40
N ASP A 197 21.66 5.03 -13.97
CA ASP A 197 20.41 5.61 -14.48
C ASP A 197 19.31 5.86 -13.44
N LEU A 198 19.57 5.64 -12.16
CA LEU A 198 18.63 5.92 -11.08
C LEU A 198 19.27 6.72 -9.95
N PRO A 199 18.53 7.65 -9.32
CA PRO A 199 19.03 8.36 -8.14
C PRO A 199 19.05 7.43 -6.92
N SER A 200 19.76 7.87 -5.85
CA SER A 200 19.59 7.20 -4.56
C SER A 200 18.18 7.47 -4.02
N VAL A 201 17.61 6.51 -3.29
CA VAL A 201 16.30 6.70 -2.64
C VAL A 201 16.38 7.84 -1.62
N GLY A 202 17.49 7.95 -0.89
CA GLY A 202 17.67 9.01 0.10
C GLY A 202 17.77 10.42 -0.53
N ASP A 203 18.18 10.55 -1.78
CA ASP A 203 18.19 11.84 -2.47
C ASP A 203 16.83 12.15 -3.09
N ALA A 204 16.12 11.13 -3.62
CA ALA A 204 14.76 11.26 -4.09
C ALA A 204 13.80 11.68 -2.95
N ASP A 205 13.96 11.12 -1.75
CA ASP A 205 13.17 11.44 -0.56
C ASP A 205 13.32 12.90 -0.08
N LYS A 206 14.38 13.56 -0.48
CA LYS A 206 14.62 14.98 -0.14
C LYS A 206 14.00 15.97 -1.12
N LEU A 207 13.39 15.50 -2.21
CA LEU A 207 12.82 16.37 -3.25
C LEU A 207 11.50 16.98 -2.76
N PRO A 208 11.45 18.30 -2.52
CA PRO A 208 10.28 18.92 -1.90
C PRO A 208 9.05 18.93 -2.81
N TYR A 209 9.24 19.06 -4.12
CA TYR A 209 8.11 19.06 -5.03
C TYR A 209 7.56 17.66 -5.33
N LEU A 210 8.42 16.65 -5.37
CA LEU A 210 8.01 15.25 -5.43
C LEU A 210 7.20 14.88 -4.18
N ASP A 211 7.65 15.25 -2.99
CA ASP A 211 6.89 15.06 -1.74
C ASP A 211 5.53 15.77 -1.78
N ALA A 212 5.49 16.99 -2.33
CA ALA A 212 4.25 17.75 -2.50
C ALA A 212 3.26 17.06 -3.45
N VAL A 213 3.73 16.54 -4.58
CA VAL A 213 2.89 15.80 -5.55
C VAL A 213 2.38 14.50 -4.95
N LEU A 214 3.21 13.75 -4.21
CA LEU A 214 2.80 12.53 -3.52
C LEU A 214 1.75 12.82 -2.44
N LYS A 215 1.94 13.85 -1.62
CA LYS A 215 0.94 14.26 -0.60
C LYS A 215 -0.38 14.66 -1.24
N GLU A 216 -0.35 15.42 -2.32
CA GLU A 216 -1.58 15.82 -3.01
C GLU A 216 -2.28 14.63 -3.66
N THR A 217 -1.53 13.68 -4.19
CA THR A 217 -2.08 12.42 -4.70
C THR A 217 -2.79 11.64 -3.61
N LEU A 218 -2.13 11.44 -2.47
CA LEU A 218 -2.69 10.75 -1.32
C LEU A 218 -3.92 11.46 -0.75
N ARG A 219 -3.92 12.79 -0.72
CA ARG A 219 -5.07 13.58 -0.29
C ARG A 219 -6.26 13.38 -1.23
N MET A 220 -6.03 13.52 -2.52
CA MET A 220 -7.10 13.52 -3.52
C MET A 220 -7.61 12.12 -3.83
N PHE A 221 -6.73 11.12 -3.78
CA PHE A 221 -7.03 9.72 -4.10
C PHE A 221 -6.67 8.80 -2.93
N PRO A 222 -7.33 8.92 -1.77
CA PRO A 222 -7.12 7.97 -0.68
C PRO A 222 -7.61 6.60 -1.13
N ILE A 223 -6.71 5.64 -1.26
CA ILE A 223 -7.06 4.30 -1.80
C ILE A 223 -8.06 3.59 -0.90
N ASN A 224 -7.92 3.71 0.41
CA ASN A 224 -8.97 3.30 1.36
C ASN A 224 -9.92 4.47 1.63
N ALA A 225 -10.74 4.81 0.63
CA ALA A 225 -11.63 5.97 0.67
C ALA A 225 -12.83 5.78 1.60
N GLY A 226 -13.18 4.52 1.91
CA GLY A 226 -14.36 4.15 2.69
C GLY A 226 -14.27 4.49 4.17
N SER A 227 -15.35 4.23 4.87
CA SER A 227 -15.43 4.45 6.31
C SER A 227 -14.56 3.48 7.10
N GLN A 228 -14.01 3.97 8.20
CA GLN A 228 -13.16 3.20 9.10
C GLN A 228 -13.84 3.13 10.49
N PRO A 229 -14.60 2.06 10.76
CA PRO A 229 -15.40 1.97 11.96
C PRO A 229 -14.55 1.79 13.22
N ARG A 230 -15.00 2.44 14.32
CA ARG A 230 -14.51 2.25 15.67
C ARG A 230 -15.70 2.11 16.61
N VAL A 231 -15.59 1.20 17.55
CA VAL A 231 -16.65 0.99 18.56
C VAL A 231 -16.32 1.78 19.81
N ALA A 232 -17.28 2.57 20.30
CA ALA A 232 -17.14 3.27 21.56
C ALA A 232 -16.94 2.25 22.69
N PRO A 233 -15.86 2.37 23.51
CA PRO A 233 -15.52 1.37 24.51
C PRO A 233 -16.55 1.28 25.63
N ALA A 234 -16.74 0.06 26.15
CA ALA A 234 -17.51 -0.14 27.37
C ALA A 234 -16.73 0.42 28.60
N GLY A 235 -17.45 0.90 29.58
CA GLY A 235 -16.89 1.26 30.90
C GLY A 235 -16.22 2.63 31.00
N ARG A 236 -16.19 3.44 29.93
CA ARG A 236 -15.76 4.84 30.01
C ARG A 236 -16.63 5.76 29.14
N PRO A 237 -16.94 6.98 29.62
CA PRO A 237 -17.64 7.96 28.81
C PRO A 237 -16.81 8.32 27.58
N THR A 238 -17.46 8.31 26.42
CA THR A 238 -16.85 8.75 25.15
C THR A 238 -17.58 10.01 24.70
N LYS A 239 -16.84 11.10 24.45
CA LYS A 239 -17.40 12.34 23.92
C LYS A 239 -16.73 12.69 22.59
N ILE A 240 -17.54 13.04 21.58
CA ILE A 240 -17.07 13.51 20.27
C ILE A 240 -17.77 14.85 20.02
N TYR A 241 -17.02 15.92 19.84
CA TYR A 241 -17.55 17.30 19.68
C TYR A 241 -18.58 17.69 20.74
N GLY A 242 -18.38 17.28 22.00
CA GLY A 242 -19.28 17.56 23.11
C GLY A 242 -20.48 16.61 23.20
N LEU A 243 -20.77 15.80 22.23
CA LEU A 243 -21.82 14.79 22.23
C LEU A 243 -21.39 13.56 23.02
N GLU A 244 -22.24 13.09 23.91
CA GLU A 244 -22.05 11.85 24.63
C GLU A 244 -22.37 10.66 23.72
N ILE A 245 -21.40 9.78 23.56
CA ILE A 245 -21.51 8.60 22.70
C ILE A 245 -21.71 7.37 23.58
N PRO A 246 -22.86 6.69 23.51
CA PRO A 246 -23.12 5.48 24.27
C PRO A 246 -22.10 4.38 23.99
N PRO A 247 -21.76 3.53 24.99
CA PRO A 247 -20.94 2.34 24.77
C PRO A 247 -21.53 1.43 23.69
N GLY A 248 -20.66 0.86 22.85
CA GLY A 248 -21.07 0.00 21.74
C GLY A 248 -21.52 0.74 20.48
N THR A 249 -21.64 2.08 20.52
CA THR A 249 -21.91 2.86 19.31
C THR A 249 -20.75 2.74 18.32
N VAL A 250 -21.06 2.45 17.06
CA VAL A 250 -20.09 2.48 15.96
C VAL A 250 -19.96 3.91 15.46
N CYS A 251 -18.74 4.45 15.54
CA CYS A 251 -18.38 5.76 15.01
C CYS A 251 -17.45 5.56 13.81
N GLU A 252 -17.65 6.28 12.74
CA GLU A 252 -16.93 6.11 11.51
C GLU A 252 -16.35 7.44 11.00
N MET A 253 -15.16 7.36 10.40
CA MET A 253 -14.54 8.44 9.64
C MET A 253 -14.16 7.93 8.25
N GLN A 254 -14.26 8.81 7.27
CA GLN A 254 -14.05 8.49 5.87
C GLN A 254 -12.94 9.38 5.32
N ALA A 255 -11.85 8.75 4.84
CA ALA A 255 -10.69 9.47 4.32
C ALA A 255 -11.06 10.39 3.14
N TYR A 256 -11.96 9.95 2.27
CA TYR A 256 -12.44 10.77 1.15
C TYR A 256 -13.00 12.12 1.59
N SER A 257 -13.85 12.14 2.62
CA SER A 257 -14.49 13.36 3.12
C SER A 257 -13.50 14.22 3.91
N VAL A 258 -12.72 13.60 4.81
CA VAL A 258 -11.73 14.32 5.63
C VAL A 258 -10.69 15.03 4.77
N ASN A 259 -10.19 14.37 3.74
CA ASN A 259 -9.19 14.92 2.83
C ASN A 259 -9.75 16.02 1.90
N ARG A 260 -11.07 16.25 1.92
CA ARG A 260 -11.77 17.28 1.13
C ARG A 260 -12.48 18.32 1.99
N ASP A 261 -12.15 18.38 3.25
CA ASP A 261 -12.70 19.41 4.14
C ASP A 261 -12.22 20.80 3.70
N ALA A 262 -13.15 21.65 3.27
CA ALA A 262 -12.88 22.99 2.74
C ALA A 262 -12.35 23.96 3.80
N ASP A 263 -12.61 23.71 5.08
CA ASP A 263 -12.07 24.52 6.17
C ASP A 263 -10.55 24.30 6.33
N ILE A 264 -10.02 23.19 5.81
CA ILE A 264 -8.61 22.81 5.91
C ILE A 264 -7.90 22.92 4.55
N PHE A 265 -8.54 22.46 3.50
CA PHE A 265 -8.00 22.39 2.14
C PHE A 265 -8.73 23.37 1.22
N GLU A 266 -8.11 24.50 0.92
CA GLU A 266 -8.62 25.46 -0.06
C GLU A 266 -8.78 24.76 -1.43
N ASP A 267 -9.89 24.99 -2.12
CA ASP A 267 -10.22 24.28 -3.36
C ASP A 267 -9.99 22.76 -3.27
N PRO A 268 -10.71 22.05 -2.39
CA PRO A 268 -10.38 20.67 -2.06
C PRO A 268 -10.49 19.68 -3.23
N ASP A 269 -11.25 20.01 -4.26
CA ASP A 269 -11.42 19.19 -5.47
C ASP A 269 -10.38 19.47 -6.56
N SER A 270 -9.52 20.47 -6.37
CA SER A 270 -8.41 20.77 -7.27
C SER A 270 -7.15 20.05 -6.86
N PHE A 271 -6.46 19.42 -7.83
CA PHE A 271 -5.13 18.83 -7.64
C PHE A 271 -4.08 19.93 -7.67
N ASN A 272 -3.63 20.37 -6.49
CA ASN A 272 -2.70 21.48 -6.34
C ASN A 272 -1.56 21.14 -5.39
N PRO A 273 -0.41 20.64 -5.90
CA PRO A 273 0.77 20.35 -5.09
C PRO A 273 1.37 21.59 -4.39
N GLU A 274 1.12 22.80 -4.91
CA GLU A 274 1.66 24.04 -4.33
C GLU A 274 1.17 24.29 -2.90
N ARG A 275 0.02 23.72 -2.51
CA ARG A 275 -0.48 23.81 -1.13
C ARG A 275 0.50 23.23 -0.09
N TRP A 276 1.41 22.34 -0.51
CA TRP A 276 2.42 21.70 0.33
C TRP A 276 3.77 22.43 0.31
N MET A 277 3.94 23.39 -0.63
CA MET A 277 5.17 24.17 -0.83
C MET A 277 5.26 25.38 0.10
N ILE A 278 4.73 25.27 1.31
CA ILE A 278 4.79 26.27 2.37
C ILE A 278 5.77 25.83 3.46
N PRO A 279 6.28 26.75 4.31
CA PRO A 279 7.26 26.39 5.35
C PRO A 279 6.72 25.27 6.26
N ARG A 280 7.53 24.21 6.42
CA ARG A 280 7.14 23.00 7.20
C ARG A 280 6.92 23.28 8.69
N ASP A 281 7.52 24.32 9.23
CA ASP A 281 7.36 24.78 10.62
C ASP A 281 6.12 25.66 10.82
N SER A 282 5.48 26.14 9.74
CA SER A 282 4.28 26.95 9.81
C SER A 282 3.11 26.20 10.44
N LEU A 283 2.24 26.92 11.14
CA LEU A 283 1.00 26.36 11.71
C LEU A 283 0.12 25.79 10.63
N LYS A 284 -0.01 26.48 9.49
CA LYS A 284 -0.81 26.03 8.34
C LYS A 284 -0.31 24.69 7.81
N PHE A 285 1.00 24.52 7.61
CA PHE A 285 1.55 23.22 7.14
C PHE A 285 1.24 22.09 8.14
N LYS A 286 1.49 22.33 9.42
CA LYS A 286 1.26 21.32 10.48
C LYS A 286 -0.21 20.92 10.56
N GLU A 287 -1.13 21.87 10.44
CA GLU A 287 -2.57 21.61 10.41
C GLU A 287 -2.97 20.83 9.18
N THR A 288 -2.61 21.29 7.98
CA THR A 288 -2.91 20.63 6.72
C THR A 288 -2.34 19.20 6.68
N ASN A 289 -1.06 19.04 7.06
CA ASN A 289 -0.40 17.74 7.06
C ASN A 289 -1.00 16.74 8.07
N ARG A 290 -1.45 17.22 9.24
CA ARG A 290 -2.11 16.38 10.24
C ARG A 290 -3.48 15.88 9.80
N ASN A 291 -4.13 16.60 8.90
CA ASN A 291 -5.48 16.29 8.43
C ASN A 291 -5.51 15.44 7.13
N ILE A 292 -4.34 15.05 6.58
CA ILE A 292 -4.33 13.96 5.60
C ILE A 292 -4.62 12.65 6.33
N TRP A 293 -5.74 12.01 5.97
CA TRP A 293 -6.20 10.81 6.64
C TRP A 293 -6.07 9.52 5.81
N SER A 294 -5.28 9.55 4.76
CA SER A 294 -5.05 8.44 3.83
C SER A 294 -4.38 7.22 4.49
N PHE A 295 -3.65 7.45 5.58
CA PHE A 295 -3.00 6.40 6.38
C PHE A 295 -3.68 6.15 7.73
N SER A 296 -4.87 6.75 7.97
CA SER A 296 -5.55 6.71 9.26
C SER A 296 -4.72 7.35 10.39
N SER A 297 -5.07 7.10 11.64
CA SER A 297 -4.36 7.64 12.81
C SER A 297 -4.48 6.74 14.04
N GLY A 298 -3.63 6.98 15.06
CA GLY A 298 -3.64 6.27 16.32
C GLY A 298 -3.07 4.84 16.18
N GLN A 299 -3.51 3.95 17.06
CA GLN A 299 -2.97 2.58 17.15
C GLN A 299 -3.27 1.68 15.93
N ARG A 300 -4.17 2.11 15.05
CA ARG A 300 -4.58 1.41 13.83
C ARG A 300 -4.13 2.14 12.56
N MET A 301 -3.21 3.10 12.69
CA MET A 301 -2.61 3.74 11.52
C MET A 301 -1.86 2.73 10.65
N CYS A 302 -1.70 3.07 9.37
CA CYS A 302 -0.99 2.22 8.42
C CYS A 302 0.48 2.01 8.85
N ILE A 303 0.90 0.75 8.97
CA ILE A 303 2.29 0.40 9.30
C ILE A 303 3.24 0.59 8.13
N GLY A 304 2.72 0.66 6.89
CA GLY A 304 3.48 0.90 5.66
C GLY A 304 3.74 2.37 5.34
N GLN A 305 3.38 3.30 6.23
CA GLN A 305 3.57 4.73 5.99
C GLN A 305 5.04 5.18 6.06
N GLN A 306 5.93 4.36 6.62
CA GLN A 306 7.36 4.71 6.84
C GLN A 306 8.23 4.33 5.66
#